data_253a04a9db872ce4d72b71722c3e8e81
#
_entry.id   253a04a9db872ce4d72b71722c3e8e81
#
_cell.length_a   1.000
_cell.length_b   1.000
_cell.length_c   1.000
_cell.angle_alpha   90.00
_cell.angle_beta   90.00
_cell.angle_gamma   90.00
#
_symmetry.space_group_name_H-M   'P 1'
#
loop_
_entity.id
_entity.type
_entity.pdbx_description
1 polymer ?
#
loop_
_entity_poly.entity_id
_entity_poly.type
_entity_poly.pdbx_seq_one_letter_code
_entity_poly.pdbx_strand_id
1 'polypeptide(L)'
;MSGAARFLEFSVVTPNILDSLGFYKLLGFTELKTGDAYDHKYAVVSDGDINIGLFDREMTTPQLTFVQPDLARHARSMADHGFEFTRLALEEDQFNELELTDHDRNSLRLVEARTFFPCAEEESPSVCGECFEVSLPVRDTMRAARFWAPLLPNVLELREEPTTH
;
A
#
# COMPACT_ATOMS: atom_id res chain seq x y z
N MET A 1 -5.49 22.11 -6.56
CA MET A 1 -4.45 21.08 -6.78
C MET A 1 -4.87 19.84 -6.03
N SER A 2 -5.09 18.72 -6.71
CA SER A 2 -5.27 17.43 -6.04
C SER A 2 -3.94 17.10 -5.35
N GLY A 3 -3.96 16.91 -4.03
CA GLY A 3 -2.75 16.49 -3.30
C GLY A 3 -2.22 15.19 -3.90
N ALA A 4 -0.90 15.03 -3.95
CA ALA A 4 -0.28 13.78 -4.39
C ALA A 4 -0.68 12.66 -3.44
N ALA A 5 -0.89 11.46 -3.98
CA ALA A 5 -1.10 10.26 -3.18
C ALA A 5 0.09 10.04 -2.22
N ARG A 6 -0.19 9.65 -0.99
CA ARG A 6 0.82 9.43 0.04
C ARG A 6 0.85 7.96 0.42
N PHE A 7 2.04 7.37 0.42
CA PHE A 7 2.22 6.00 0.86
C PHE A 7 1.73 5.82 2.29
N LEU A 8 0.91 4.81 2.51
CA LEU A 8 0.35 4.46 3.80
C LEU A 8 1.04 3.23 4.39
N GLU A 9 0.95 2.13 3.67
CA GLU A 9 1.40 0.85 4.18
C GLU A 9 1.62 -0.18 3.07
N PHE A 10 2.37 -1.20 3.40
CA PHE A 10 2.42 -2.44 2.65
C PHE A 10 1.38 -3.40 3.26
N SER A 11 0.28 -3.62 2.55
CA SER A 11 -0.85 -4.39 3.06
C SER A 11 -0.68 -5.87 2.76
N VAL A 12 -0.81 -6.71 3.78
CA VAL A 12 -0.74 -8.16 3.67
C VAL A 12 -1.95 -8.84 4.31
N VAL A 13 -2.39 -9.93 3.73
CA VAL A 13 -3.44 -10.78 4.29
C VAL A 13 -2.84 -11.80 5.25
N THR A 14 -3.48 -11.98 6.38
CA THR A 14 -3.14 -13.02 7.35
C THR A 14 -4.39 -13.73 7.84
N PRO A 15 -4.37 -15.06 7.96
CA PRO A 15 -5.49 -15.79 8.54
C PRO A 15 -5.62 -15.60 10.06
N ASN A 16 -4.57 -15.09 10.72
CA ASN A 16 -4.53 -14.85 12.15
C ASN A 16 -3.70 -13.61 12.48
N ILE A 17 -4.38 -12.51 12.77
CA ILE A 17 -3.74 -11.23 13.08
C ILE A 17 -2.87 -11.32 14.33
N LEU A 18 -3.29 -12.05 15.37
CA LEU A 18 -2.54 -12.15 16.63
C LEU A 18 -1.20 -12.89 16.44
N ASP A 19 -1.18 -13.94 15.64
CA ASP A 19 0.05 -14.68 15.33
C ASP A 19 1.01 -13.78 14.52
N SER A 20 0.49 -13.05 13.55
CA SER A 20 1.28 -12.11 12.76
C SER A 20 1.82 -10.95 13.60
N LEU A 21 1.02 -10.38 14.51
CA LEU A 21 1.48 -9.38 15.47
C LEU A 21 2.61 -9.93 16.34
N GLY A 22 2.49 -11.17 16.84
CA GLY A 22 3.54 -11.84 17.60
C GLY A 22 4.84 -11.95 16.81
N PHE A 23 4.74 -12.36 15.53
CA PHE A 23 5.90 -12.46 14.63
C PHE A 23 6.60 -11.11 14.43
N TYR A 24 5.85 -10.07 14.06
CA TYR A 24 6.45 -8.75 13.82
C TYR A 24 7.01 -8.12 15.09
N LYS A 25 6.37 -8.30 16.26
CA LYS A 25 6.91 -7.86 17.55
C LYS A 25 8.25 -8.52 17.90
N LEU A 26 8.44 -9.80 17.55
CA LEU A 26 9.74 -10.46 17.69
C LEU A 26 10.83 -9.85 16.81
N LEU A 27 10.46 -9.26 15.65
CA LEU A 27 11.38 -8.54 14.77
C LEU A 27 11.64 -7.09 15.25
N GLY A 28 10.96 -6.62 16.29
CA GLY A 28 11.12 -5.27 16.84
C GLY A 28 10.13 -4.24 16.29
N PHE A 29 9.12 -4.67 15.52
CA PHE A 29 8.04 -3.78 15.10
C PHE A 29 7.11 -3.44 16.28
N THR A 30 6.60 -2.22 16.27
CA THR A 30 5.60 -1.73 17.22
C THR A 30 4.21 -1.75 16.60
N GLU A 31 3.22 -2.24 17.34
CA GLU A 31 1.81 -2.15 16.93
C GLU A 31 1.31 -0.71 17.08
N LEU A 32 0.74 -0.18 16.00
CA LEU A 32 0.19 1.17 15.98
C LEU A 32 -1.29 1.16 16.36
N LYS A 33 -1.75 2.22 17.03
CA LYS A 33 -3.17 2.42 17.30
C LYS A 33 -3.86 2.85 16.01
N THR A 34 -4.73 1.99 15.51
CA THR A 34 -5.63 2.29 14.39
C THR A 34 -6.96 2.77 14.93
N GLY A 35 -7.52 3.84 14.37
CA GLY A 35 -8.90 4.24 14.69
C GLY A 35 -9.91 3.19 14.21
N ASP A 36 -11.13 3.22 14.73
CA ASP A 36 -12.23 2.25 14.46
C ASP A 36 -12.80 2.32 13.02
N ALA A 37 -11.96 2.61 12.03
CA ALA A 37 -12.40 2.91 10.67
C ALA A 37 -12.68 1.69 9.79
N TYR A 38 -12.50 0.47 10.28
CA TYR A 38 -12.65 -0.74 9.48
C TYR A 38 -13.60 -1.74 10.10
N ASP A 39 -14.56 -2.24 9.30
CA ASP A 39 -15.51 -3.28 9.68
C ASP A 39 -14.89 -4.70 9.78
N HIS A 40 -13.62 -4.84 9.47
CA HIS A 40 -12.89 -6.10 9.46
C HIS A 40 -11.70 -6.05 10.41
N LYS A 41 -11.23 -7.19 10.80
CA LYS A 41 -10.03 -7.30 11.64
C LYS A 41 -8.84 -6.73 10.88
N TYR A 42 -8.20 -5.75 11.47
CA TYR A 42 -7.09 -5.00 10.93
C TYR A 42 -6.13 -4.59 12.05
N ALA A 43 -4.86 -4.71 11.79
CA ALA A 43 -3.80 -4.19 12.66
C ALA A 43 -2.67 -3.61 11.81
N VAL A 44 -1.91 -2.69 12.35
CA VAL A 44 -0.72 -2.13 11.71
C VAL A 44 0.47 -2.28 12.63
N VAL A 45 1.59 -2.66 12.07
CA VAL A 45 2.89 -2.66 12.74
C VAL A 45 3.85 -1.75 11.98
N SER A 46 4.75 -1.09 12.71
CA SER A 46 5.74 -0.17 12.16
C SER A 46 7.08 -0.35 12.85
N ASP A 47 8.15 -0.10 12.12
CA ASP A 47 9.51 0.06 12.69
C ASP A 47 10.03 1.49 12.58
N GLY A 48 9.13 2.44 12.24
CA GLY A 48 9.46 3.85 12.01
C GLY A 48 9.66 4.19 10.55
N ASP A 49 10.14 3.26 9.74
CA ASP A 49 10.42 3.46 8.30
C ASP A 49 9.28 2.95 7.43
N ILE A 50 8.74 1.79 7.73
CA ILE A 50 7.65 1.17 6.98
C ILE A 50 6.50 0.76 7.89
N ASN A 51 5.28 0.96 7.38
CA ASN A 51 4.08 0.41 7.98
C ASN A 51 3.65 -0.84 7.22
N ILE A 52 3.31 -1.89 7.96
CA ILE A 52 2.75 -3.13 7.43
C ILE A 52 1.34 -3.28 7.99
N GLY A 53 0.35 -3.19 7.09
CA GLY A 53 -1.05 -3.45 7.41
C GLY A 53 -1.37 -4.94 7.34
N LEU A 54 -1.93 -5.47 8.42
CA LEU A 54 -2.31 -6.87 8.58
C LEU A 54 -3.83 -6.99 8.46
N PHE A 55 -4.32 -7.75 7.49
CA PHE A 55 -5.75 -7.87 7.20
C PHE A 55 -6.23 -9.32 7.32
N ASP A 56 -7.34 -9.52 8.05
CA ASP A 56 -8.08 -10.78 8.08
C ASP A 56 -9.33 -10.63 7.18
N ARG A 57 -9.10 -10.49 5.88
CA ARG A 57 -10.14 -10.43 4.84
C ARG A 57 -9.60 -10.90 3.49
N GLU A 58 -10.50 -11.23 2.58
CA GLU A 58 -10.12 -11.49 1.19
C GLU A 58 -9.74 -10.20 0.48
N MET A 59 -8.51 -10.12 -0.01
CA MET A 59 -7.99 -9.04 -0.86
C MET A 59 -6.76 -9.51 -1.63
N THR A 60 -6.40 -8.80 -2.67
CA THR A 60 -5.12 -9.04 -3.36
C THR A 60 -3.97 -8.76 -2.41
N THR A 61 -3.00 -9.66 -2.33
CA THR A 61 -1.88 -9.56 -1.38
C THR A 61 -0.58 -10.08 -2.02
N PRO A 62 0.57 -9.45 -1.75
CA PRO A 62 0.74 -8.17 -1.07
C PRO A 62 0.32 -6.97 -1.92
N GLN A 63 0.06 -5.82 -1.29
CA GLN A 63 -0.50 -4.64 -1.94
C GLN A 63 0.18 -3.36 -1.44
N LEU A 64 0.55 -2.47 -2.36
CA LEU A 64 0.96 -1.10 -2.00
C LEU A 64 -0.29 -0.25 -1.77
N THR A 65 -0.44 0.30 -0.58
CA THR A 65 -1.60 1.13 -0.23
C THR A 65 -1.19 2.58 -0.05
N PHE A 66 -1.91 3.49 -0.73
CA PHE A 66 -1.73 4.93 -0.65
C PHE A 66 -3.02 5.61 -0.24
N VAL A 67 -2.91 6.75 0.42
CA VAL A 67 -4.02 7.65 0.68
C VAL A 67 -4.10 8.67 -0.44
N GLN A 68 -5.28 8.80 -1.03
CA GLN A 68 -5.56 9.77 -2.08
C GLN A 68 -6.81 10.58 -1.71
N PRO A 69 -6.67 11.86 -1.36
CA PRO A 69 -7.82 12.75 -1.18
C PRO A 69 -8.64 12.89 -2.46
N ASP A 70 -9.96 13.04 -2.32
CA ASP A 70 -10.90 13.22 -3.44
C ASP A 70 -10.81 12.05 -4.44
N LEU A 71 -10.90 10.82 -3.90
CA LEU A 71 -10.66 9.58 -4.63
C LEU A 71 -11.61 9.42 -5.82
N ALA A 72 -12.87 9.84 -5.69
CA ALA A 72 -13.85 9.76 -6.78
C ALA A 72 -13.47 10.58 -8.00
N ARG A 73 -12.91 11.78 -7.81
CA ARG A 73 -12.40 12.60 -8.92
C ARG A 73 -11.15 12.00 -9.51
N HIS A 74 -10.25 11.50 -8.64
CA HIS A 74 -9.01 10.87 -9.07
C HIS A 74 -9.27 9.61 -9.91
N ALA A 75 -10.22 8.76 -9.48
CA ALA A 75 -10.63 7.57 -10.21
C ALA A 75 -11.16 7.90 -11.62
N ARG A 76 -11.97 8.96 -11.76
CA ARG A 76 -12.43 9.42 -13.09
C ARG A 76 -11.26 9.80 -13.99
N SER A 77 -10.33 10.60 -13.46
CA SER A 77 -9.13 10.99 -14.21
C SER A 77 -8.28 9.78 -14.61
N MET A 78 -8.13 8.79 -13.75
CA MET A 78 -7.41 7.55 -14.08
C MET A 78 -8.12 6.76 -15.18
N ALA A 79 -9.44 6.62 -15.12
CA ALA A 79 -10.23 5.95 -16.15
C ALA A 79 -10.11 6.66 -17.51
N ASP A 80 -10.12 8.00 -17.55
CA ASP A 80 -9.89 8.79 -18.75
C ASP A 80 -8.50 8.56 -19.38
N HIS A 81 -7.51 8.18 -18.55
CA HIS A 81 -6.17 7.78 -19.00
C HIS A 81 -6.02 6.29 -19.30
N GLY A 82 -7.13 5.53 -19.27
CA GLY A 82 -7.16 4.12 -19.66
C GLY A 82 -6.76 3.14 -18.56
N PHE A 83 -6.75 3.54 -17.29
CA PHE A 83 -6.57 2.61 -16.18
C PHE A 83 -7.84 1.79 -15.93
N GLU A 84 -7.67 0.49 -15.79
CA GLU A 84 -8.73 -0.44 -15.42
C GLU A 84 -8.60 -0.79 -13.93
N PHE A 85 -9.74 -0.74 -13.21
CA PHE A 85 -9.78 -1.07 -11.79
C PHE A 85 -10.20 -2.52 -11.59
N THR A 86 -9.49 -3.24 -10.74
CA THR A 86 -9.89 -4.57 -10.27
C THR A 86 -10.96 -4.49 -9.18
N ARG A 87 -10.99 -3.35 -8.47
CA ARG A 87 -12.03 -3.01 -7.49
C ARG A 87 -12.29 -1.50 -7.53
N LEU A 88 -13.54 -1.11 -7.40
CA LEU A 88 -13.95 0.29 -7.29
C LEU A 88 -15.14 0.38 -6.34
N ALA A 89 -14.93 0.99 -5.17
CA ALA A 89 -15.94 1.25 -4.17
C ALA A 89 -15.91 2.76 -3.84
N LEU A 90 -16.87 3.50 -4.38
CA LEU A 90 -16.98 4.96 -4.27
C LEU A 90 -18.42 5.31 -3.91
N GLU A 91 -18.81 5.08 -2.66
CA GLU A 91 -20.15 5.37 -2.15
C GLU A 91 -20.06 6.46 -1.07
N GLU A 92 -21.11 7.30 -0.97
CA GLU A 92 -21.10 8.47 -0.08
C GLU A 92 -20.97 8.10 1.41
N ASP A 93 -21.49 6.95 1.80
CA ASP A 93 -21.56 6.49 3.20
C ASP A 93 -20.57 5.36 3.54
N GLN A 94 -19.68 5.00 2.61
CA GLN A 94 -18.72 3.93 2.80
C GLN A 94 -17.28 4.45 2.72
N PHE A 95 -16.36 3.59 3.13
CA PHE A 95 -14.95 3.84 2.97
C PHE A 95 -14.56 3.70 1.50
N ASN A 96 -14.23 4.83 0.89
CA ASN A 96 -13.87 4.87 -0.53
C ASN A 96 -12.50 4.21 -0.76
N GLU A 97 -12.49 3.22 -1.65
CA GLU A 97 -11.28 2.54 -2.09
C GLU A 97 -11.34 2.15 -3.56
N LEU A 98 -10.18 2.07 -4.19
CA LEU A 98 -10.02 1.43 -5.49
C LEU A 98 -8.75 0.58 -5.51
N GLU A 99 -8.77 -0.46 -6.33
CA GLU A 99 -7.63 -1.33 -6.56
C GLU A 99 -7.36 -1.46 -8.05
N LEU A 100 -6.09 -1.54 -8.39
CA LEU A 100 -5.62 -1.88 -9.73
C LEU A 100 -4.38 -2.75 -9.64
N THR A 101 -4.12 -3.46 -10.73
CA THR A 101 -3.04 -4.42 -10.80
C THR A 101 -2.27 -4.21 -12.10
N ASP A 102 -0.95 -4.23 -12.02
CA ASP A 102 -0.12 -4.18 -13.21
C ASP A 102 -0.14 -5.51 -13.99
N HIS A 103 0.59 -5.55 -15.10
CA HIS A 103 0.66 -6.74 -15.96
C HIS A 103 1.36 -7.94 -15.32
N ASP A 104 2.14 -7.72 -14.27
CA ASP A 104 2.87 -8.74 -13.52
C ASP A 104 2.17 -9.11 -12.19
N ARG A 105 0.93 -8.60 -11.99
CA ARG A 105 0.08 -8.81 -10.82
C ARG A 105 0.54 -8.10 -9.55
N ASN A 106 1.41 -7.11 -9.67
CA ASN A 106 1.67 -6.24 -8.54
C ASN A 106 0.46 -5.34 -8.30
N SER A 107 -0.02 -5.29 -7.07
CA SER A 107 -1.28 -4.64 -6.72
C SER A 107 -1.06 -3.29 -6.04
N LEU A 108 -1.86 -2.31 -6.45
CA LEU A 108 -1.97 -0.99 -5.87
C LEU A 108 -3.39 -0.78 -5.34
N ARG A 109 -3.49 -0.22 -4.15
CA ARG A 109 -4.74 0.22 -3.54
C ARG A 109 -4.67 1.70 -3.21
N LEU A 110 -5.69 2.45 -3.60
CA LEU A 110 -5.89 3.82 -3.15
C LEU A 110 -7.08 3.86 -2.22
N VAL A 111 -6.92 4.56 -1.10
CA VAL A 111 -7.96 4.74 -0.09
C VAL A 111 -8.17 6.22 0.18
N GLU A 112 -9.41 6.61 0.45
CA GLU A 112 -9.73 7.97 0.88
C GLU A 112 -9.82 8.01 2.40
N ALA A 113 -8.89 8.71 3.04
CA ALA A 113 -8.92 8.94 4.47
C ALA A 113 -9.06 10.44 4.74
N ARG A 114 -9.98 10.80 5.66
CA ARG A 114 -10.21 12.21 6.07
C ARG A 114 -9.18 12.66 7.09
N THR A 115 -8.75 11.76 7.94
CA THR A 115 -7.69 11.98 8.93
C THR A 115 -6.74 10.80 8.86
N PHE A 116 -5.49 11.07 8.85
CA PHE A 116 -4.44 10.12 8.69
C PHE A 116 -3.48 10.40 9.85
N PHE A 117 -2.95 9.52 10.56
CA PHE A 117 -2.04 8.42 10.45
C PHE A 117 -1.76 7.78 11.80
N PRO A 118 -1.40 6.53 11.82
CA PRO A 118 -0.52 6.09 12.85
C PRO A 118 0.88 6.68 12.54
N CYS A 119 1.29 7.70 13.28
CA CYS A 119 2.70 7.99 13.44
C CYS A 119 3.25 7.01 14.46
N ALA A 120 4.40 6.40 14.21
CA ALA A 120 5.13 5.77 15.28
C ALA A 120 5.42 6.84 16.35
N GLU A 121 4.90 6.67 17.56
CA GLU A 121 5.11 7.62 18.65
C GLU A 121 6.56 7.61 19.15
N GLU A 122 7.32 6.54 18.85
CA GLU A 122 8.74 6.41 19.13
C GLU A 122 9.40 5.56 18.01
N GLU A 123 10.54 6.02 17.54
CA GLU A 123 11.40 5.27 16.65
C GLU A 123 11.94 4.03 17.38
N SER A 124 11.43 2.87 17.04
CA SER A 124 11.95 1.61 17.55
C SER A 124 12.59 0.86 16.39
N PRO A 125 13.91 0.82 16.31
CA PRO A 125 14.58 0.12 15.22
C PRO A 125 14.25 -1.37 15.27
N SER A 126 13.78 -1.90 14.13
CA SER A 126 13.58 -3.34 13.97
C SER A 126 14.92 -4.04 13.76
N VAL A 127 14.95 -5.37 13.94
CA VAL A 127 16.13 -6.17 13.58
C VAL A 127 16.34 -6.27 12.06
N CYS A 128 15.38 -5.80 11.27
CA CYS A 128 15.46 -5.78 9.81
C CYS A 128 16.34 -4.63 9.28
N GLY A 129 16.69 -3.67 10.13
CA GLY A 129 17.39 -2.45 9.72
C GLY A 129 16.44 -1.43 9.08
N GLU A 130 16.99 -0.49 8.33
CA GLU A 130 16.22 0.58 7.67
C GLU A 130 15.60 0.06 6.35
N CYS A 131 14.33 0.39 6.12
CA CYS A 131 13.65 0.08 4.88
C CYS A 131 13.78 1.25 3.89
N PHE A 132 14.57 1.08 2.83
CA PHE A 132 14.79 2.12 1.82
C PHE A 132 13.91 1.99 0.59
N GLU A 133 13.42 0.78 0.29
CA GLU A 133 12.66 0.54 -0.93
C GLU A 133 11.72 -0.66 -0.79
N VAL A 134 10.66 -0.64 -1.60
CA VAL A 134 9.84 -1.82 -1.88
C VAL A 134 10.09 -2.22 -3.32
N SER A 135 10.67 -3.39 -3.54
CA SER A 135 10.96 -3.93 -4.87
C SER A 135 9.81 -4.77 -5.39
N LEU A 136 9.36 -4.48 -6.61
CA LEU A 136 8.32 -5.23 -7.28
C LEU A 136 8.91 -6.06 -8.43
N PRO A 137 8.70 -7.38 -8.48
CA PRO A 137 9.17 -8.20 -9.58
C PRO A 137 8.37 -7.89 -10.85
N VAL A 138 9.05 -7.62 -11.94
CA VAL A 138 8.44 -7.36 -13.25
C VAL A 138 9.21 -8.09 -14.35
N ARG A 139 8.50 -8.52 -15.42
CA ARG A 139 9.11 -9.21 -16.57
C ARG A 139 9.65 -8.23 -17.61
N ASP A 140 9.07 -7.04 -17.67
CA ASP A 140 9.41 -5.99 -18.61
C ASP A 140 9.39 -4.64 -17.90
N THR A 141 10.58 -4.11 -17.62
CA THR A 141 10.76 -2.86 -16.89
C THR A 141 10.15 -1.65 -17.62
N MET A 142 10.21 -1.62 -18.96
CA MET A 142 9.62 -0.52 -19.74
C MET A 142 8.10 -0.56 -19.71
N ARG A 143 7.51 -1.74 -19.71
CA ARG A 143 6.05 -1.91 -19.58
C ARG A 143 5.59 -1.55 -18.17
N ALA A 144 6.33 -1.98 -17.16
CA ALA A 144 6.09 -1.60 -15.77
C ALA A 144 6.19 -0.08 -15.60
N ALA A 145 7.22 0.57 -16.16
CA ALA A 145 7.38 2.00 -16.10
C ALA A 145 6.18 2.78 -16.66
N ARG A 146 5.63 2.34 -17.78
CA ARG A 146 4.45 2.98 -18.39
C ARG A 146 3.21 2.91 -17.50
N PHE A 147 3.09 1.85 -16.71
CA PHE A 147 2.00 1.69 -15.75
C PHE A 147 2.24 2.52 -14.48
N TRP A 148 3.43 2.40 -13.87
CA TRP A 148 3.71 2.97 -12.56
C TRP A 148 4.05 4.46 -12.57
N ALA A 149 4.76 4.96 -13.59
CA ALA A 149 5.23 6.35 -13.62
C ALA A 149 4.10 7.41 -13.55
N PRO A 150 2.95 7.25 -14.21
CA PRO A 150 1.83 8.19 -14.05
C PRO A 150 1.20 8.16 -12.66
N LEU A 151 1.28 7.02 -11.96
CA LEU A 151 0.71 6.84 -10.62
C LEU A 151 1.66 7.36 -9.52
N LEU A 152 2.95 7.16 -9.70
CA LEU A 152 4.00 7.45 -8.72
C LEU A 152 5.16 8.24 -9.36
N PRO A 153 4.91 9.48 -9.83
CA PRO A 153 5.87 10.21 -10.68
C PRO A 153 7.20 10.55 -10.02
N ASN A 154 7.28 10.52 -8.68
CA ASN A 154 8.46 10.93 -7.93
C ASN A 154 9.13 9.78 -7.14
N VAL A 155 8.67 8.55 -7.31
CA VAL A 155 9.04 7.42 -6.43
C VAL A 155 9.60 6.24 -7.22
N LEU A 156 9.44 6.22 -8.54
CA LEU A 156 9.83 5.10 -9.38
C LEU A 156 11.31 5.17 -9.76
N GLU A 157 12.08 4.18 -9.35
CA GLU A 157 13.41 3.89 -9.87
C GLU A 157 13.39 2.54 -10.58
N LEU A 158 13.88 2.48 -11.83
CA LEU A 158 13.98 1.25 -12.59
C LEU A 158 15.41 0.73 -12.53
N ARG A 159 15.56 -0.52 -12.10
CA ARG A 159 16.84 -1.22 -12.10
C ARG A 159 16.72 -2.48 -12.94
N GLU A 160 17.70 -2.70 -13.81
CA GLU A 160 17.90 -3.96 -14.50
C GLU A 160 18.91 -4.77 -13.69
N GLU A 161 18.49 -5.95 -13.22
CA GLU A 161 19.47 -6.88 -12.67
C GLU A 161 20.33 -7.46 -13.80
N PRO A 162 21.65 -7.50 -13.64
CA PRO A 162 22.53 -8.14 -14.61
C PRO A 162 22.16 -9.61 -14.71
N THR A 163 21.78 -10.04 -15.93
CA THR A 163 21.53 -11.46 -16.24
C THR A 163 22.82 -12.24 -15.98
N THR A 164 22.89 -12.93 -14.86
CA THR A 164 23.95 -13.91 -14.60
C THR A 164 23.69 -15.11 -15.52
N HIS A 165 24.49 -15.21 -16.57
CA HIS A 165 24.60 -16.42 -17.42
C HIS A 165 25.42 -17.50 -16.75
#